data_7a565a54f9faed7268aa52d410bf1cfe
#
_entry.id   7a565a54f9faed7268aa52d410bf1cfe
#
_cell.length_a   1.000
_cell.length_b   1.000
_cell.length_c   1.000
_cell.angle_alpha   90.00
_cell.angle_beta   90.00
_cell.angle_gamma   90.00
#
_symmetry.space_group_name_H-M   'P 1'
#
loop_
_entity.id
_entity.type
_entity.pdbx_description
1 polymer ?
#
loop_
_entity_poly.entity_id
_entity_poly.type
_entity_poly.pdbx_seq_one_letter_code
_entity_poly.pdbx_strand_id
1 'polypeptide(L)'
;MLAILRGSRHRTPDTGHRTPDTGHRTPDTGHGSGSGKAPVFGLAPEWLLSRGAPIADALVLSHPEQHERLRLACPQAAPTAVLAGDPCFDRMLAARPLRERFRRALGVRPGQRLVLLNSTWNSESLFGDGGDGGDVVARLLDRVAAEFPVDEYRFAAVLHPNIWHGHGPGQVRSWLDRARRSGLALIDPLTGWRQALLAADAVVGDHGSVTYYAAALGIPVLLGAAPLDSLDPDAPISTFMREAPKLGPDTSLVAQVEGLLAGHRPLTGPAEFTTSVPGESAVRLRRLFYSMMGVPEPDRPATLEPLPLPDHEPGTVTVPLHVRTRVLGPGDVAVARRADPRPPAGPDHGGELHVALHEDTRDVDQLDLADVVFRHGEPDDPRFGSPALWTAEVLRRHQGCSVAAYVTGPSACVVRVRGEEPMLMSAEPGADAAEAPGADPAAYASALHAWLASYVPGAPPPAKRLRQVVDDGLRVRTGDRLYRVRVAPLTPPLQRDG
;
A
#
# COMPACT_ATOMS: atom_id res chain seq x y z
N MET A 1 -1.65 -10.16 22.35
CA MET A 1 -1.37 -10.84 23.63
C MET A 1 0.14 -11.07 23.74
N LEU A 2 0.77 -10.72 24.84
CA LEU A 2 2.19 -10.94 25.13
C LEU A 2 2.30 -11.89 26.32
N ALA A 3 2.99 -13.02 26.15
CA ALA A 3 3.27 -13.97 27.25
C ALA A 3 4.71 -13.78 27.72
N ILE A 4 4.91 -13.67 29.04
CA ILE A 4 6.22 -13.56 29.66
C ILE A 4 6.55 -14.92 30.31
N LEU A 5 7.52 -15.62 29.73
CA LEU A 5 7.94 -16.96 30.15
C LEU A 5 8.85 -16.90 31.38
N ARG A 6 8.76 -17.91 32.22
CA ARG A 6 9.69 -18.12 33.36
C ARG A 6 11.13 -18.17 32.86
N GLY A 7 11.99 -17.35 33.44
CA GLY A 7 13.42 -17.52 33.32
C GLY A 7 13.86 -18.84 33.92
N SER A 8 14.33 -19.79 33.10
CA SER A 8 14.92 -21.04 33.59
C SER A 8 16.14 -20.73 34.47
N ARG A 9 16.10 -21.08 35.77
CA ARG A 9 17.29 -21.09 36.61
C ARG A 9 18.31 -22.02 35.97
N HIS A 10 19.49 -21.48 35.65
CA HIS A 10 20.61 -22.19 35.04
C HIS A 10 20.88 -23.54 35.70
N ARG A 11 20.68 -24.62 34.94
CA ARG A 11 21.53 -25.81 34.98
C ARG A 11 22.35 -25.80 33.71
N THR A 12 23.68 -25.77 33.86
CA THR A 12 24.63 -25.90 32.74
C THR A 12 24.29 -27.14 31.94
N PRO A 13 24.08 -27.04 30.62
CA PRO A 13 23.91 -28.21 29.78
C PRO A 13 25.29 -28.78 29.41
N ASP A 14 25.38 -30.08 29.53
CA ASP A 14 26.42 -30.93 28.97
C ASP A 14 26.44 -30.79 27.43
N THR A 15 27.64 -30.61 26.87
CA THR A 15 27.89 -30.36 25.47
C THR A 15 27.71 -31.61 24.63
N GLY A 16 26.51 -31.81 24.11
CA GLY A 16 26.24 -32.82 23.09
C GLY A 16 25.61 -32.15 21.86
N HIS A 17 26.39 -31.97 20.79
CA HIS A 17 25.88 -31.52 19.50
C HIS A 17 24.82 -32.47 18.95
N ARG A 18 23.56 -32.06 19.00
CA ARG A 18 22.52 -32.57 18.12
C ARG A 18 21.79 -31.37 17.53
N THR A 19 21.87 -31.26 16.21
CA THR A 19 21.05 -30.36 15.38
C THR A 19 19.56 -30.66 15.65
N PRO A 20 18.74 -29.66 15.97
CA PRO A 20 17.29 -29.89 16.06
C PRO A 20 16.72 -30.05 14.65
N ASP A 21 16.14 -31.22 14.42
CA ASP A 21 15.26 -31.49 13.28
C ASP A 21 13.98 -30.63 13.44
N THR A 22 13.89 -29.54 12.69
CA THR A 22 12.72 -28.66 12.67
C THR A 22 11.63 -29.24 11.78
N GLY A 23 11.15 -30.41 12.12
CA GLY A 23 9.91 -30.95 11.58
C GLY A 23 8.72 -30.21 12.17
N HIS A 24 8.30 -29.09 11.55
CA HIS A 24 7.01 -28.51 11.81
C HIS A 24 5.92 -29.47 11.29
N ARG A 25 5.43 -30.32 12.20
CA ARG A 25 4.11 -30.93 12.02
C ARG A 25 3.07 -29.82 12.18
N THR A 26 2.48 -29.36 11.10
CA THR A 26 1.17 -28.73 11.12
C THR A 26 0.20 -29.69 11.79
N PRO A 27 -0.61 -29.28 12.78
CA PRO A 27 -1.71 -30.11 13.24
C PRO A 27 -2.64 -30.35 12.05
N ASP A 28 -2.77 -31.62 11.69
CA ASP A 28 -3.76 -32.10 10.72
C ASP A 28 -5.14 -31.78 11.32
N THR A 29 -5.82 -30.77 10.77
CA THR A 29 -7.20 -30.46 11.14
C THR A 29 -8.09 -31.51 10.50
N GLY A 30 -8.08 -32.72 11.07
CA GLY A 30 -9.09 -33.73 10.78
C GLY A 30 -10.47 -33.13 11.06
N HIS A 31 -11.30 -33.06 10.03
CA HIS A 31 -12.72 -32.71 10.15
C HIS A 31 -13.44 -33.74 11.00
N GLY A 32 -13.41 -33.55 12.32
CA GLY A 32 -14.28 -34.18 13.27
C GLY A 32 -15.56 -33.37 13.38
N SER A 33 -16.67 -33.91 12.88
CA SER A 33 -18.02 -33.40 13.09
C SER A 33 -18.41 -33.50 14.57
N GLY A 34 -17.95 -32.54 15.36
CA GLY A 34 -18.38 -32.30 16.75
C GLY A 34 -18.90 -30.87 16.85
N SER A 35 -20.11 -30.71 17.38
CA SER A 35 -20.74 -29.42 17.71
C SER A 35 -19.97 -28.74 18.87
N GLY A 36 -18.75 -28.27 18.61
CA GLY A 36 -17.92 -27.52 19.55
C GLY A 36 -17.90 -26.06 19.15
N LYS A 37 -18.04 -25.14 20.13
CA LYS A 37 -17.79 -23.71 19.94
C LYS A 37 -16.45 -23.49 19.23
N ALA A 38 -16.40 -22.56 18.28
CA ALA A 38 -15.15 -22.16 17.62
C ALA A 38 -14.07 -21.85 18.67
N PRO A 39 -12.81 -22.32 18.49
CA PRO A 39 -11.76 -22.15 19.48
C PRO A 39 -11.47 -20.67 19.70
N VAL A 40 -11.38 -20.27 20.97
CA VAL A 40 -11.01 -18.90 21.35
C VAL A 40 -9.52 -18.72 21.08
N PHE A 41 -9.17 -18.25 19.90
CA PHE A 41 -7.80 -18.16 19.44
C PHE A 41 -6.90 -17.39 20.43
N GLY A 42 -5.81 -18.04 20.84
CA GLY A 42 -4.80 -17.48 21.75
C GLY A 42 -5.18 -17.49 23.25
N LEU A 43 -6.43 -17.81 23.61
CA LEU A 43 -6.88 -17.91 25.02
C LEU A 43 -7.25 -19.34 25.43
N ALA A 44 -7.19 -20.29 24.52
CA ALA A 44 -7.52 -21.69 24.81
C ALA A 44 -6.40 -22.41 25.58
N PRO A 45 -6.74 -23.45 26.37
CA PRO A 45 -5.80 -24.18 27.23
C PRO A 45 -4.57 -24.74 26.50
N GLU A 46 -4.74 -25.22 25.29
CA GLU A 46 -3.66 -25.77 24.44
C GLU A 46 -2.54 -24.76 24.15
N TRP A 47 -2.84 -23.46 24.17
CA TRP A 47 -1.87 -22.38 23.97
C TRP A 47 -1.25 -21.86 25.26
N LEU A 48 -1.95 -22.01 26.40
CA LEU A 48 -1.61 -21.33 27.63
C LEU A 48 -1.12 -22.28 28.72
N LEU A 49 -1.37 -23.58 28.58
CA LEU A 49 -1.01 -24.56 29.62
C LEU A 49 0.01 -25.57 29.09
N SER A 50 0.94 -25.97 30.02
CA SER A 50 1.76 -27.15 29.85
C SER A 50 1.54 -28.04 31.07
N ARG A 51 1.13 -29.30 30.85
CA ARG A 51 0.80 -30.26 31.93
C ARG A 51 -0.21 -29.70 32.95
N GLY A 52 -1.19 -28.93 32.46
CA GLY A 52 -2.25 -28.34 33.29
C GLY A 52 -1.86 -27.09 34.08
N ALA A 53 -0.63 -26.60 33.95
CA ALA A 53 -0.17 -25.37 34.57
C ALA A 53 0.14 -24.28 33.56
N PRO A 54 -0.10 -22.98 33.86
CA PRO A 54 0.24 -21.87 32.99
C PRO A 54 1.72 -21.90 32.58
N ILE A 55 1.99 -21.68 31.27
CA ILE A 55 3.36 -21.63 30.74
C ILE A 55 4.04 -20.28 31.00
N ALA A 56 3.26 -19.24 31.31
CA ALA A 56 3.73 -17.89 31.56
C ALA A 56 3.48 -17.44 32.98
N ASP A 57 4.43 -16.68 33.54
CA ASP A 57 4.27 -16.05 34.88
C ASP A 57 3.33 -14.82 34.79
N ALA A 58 3.27 -14.17 33.65
CA ALA A 58 2.33 -13.10 33.38
C ALA A 58 1.80 -13.18 31.94
N LEU A 59 0.48 -13.06 31.79
CA LEU A 59 -0.23 -12.96 30.52
C LEU A 59 -0.75 -11.54 30.36
N VAL A 60 -0.12 -10.77 29.49
CA VAL A 60 -0.48 -9.38 29.26
C VAL A 60 -1.72 -9.28 28.39
N LEU A 61 -2.74 -8.61 28.89
CA LEU A 61 -4.01 -8.31 28.23
C LEU A 61 -4.14 -6.82 27.97
N SER A 62 -4.82 -6.47 26.89
CA SER A 62 -5.05 -5.07 26.50
C SER A 62 -6.39 -4.53 26.98
N HIS A 63 -7.37 -5.41 27.24
CA HIS A 63 -8.72 -5.02 27.62
C HIS A 63 -9.33 -5.99 28.63
N PRO A 64 -10.18 -5.52 29.60
CA PRO A 64 -10.87 -6.37 30.57
C PRO A 64 -11.73 -7.49 29.95
N GLU A 65 -12.30 -7.23 28.77
CA GLU A 65 -13.07 -8.22 28.00
C GLU A 65 -12.24 -9.48 27.72
N GLN A 66 -10.95 -9.34 27.37
CA GLN A 66 -10.04 -10.47 27.16
C GLN A 66 -9.85 -11.28 28.46
N HIS A 67 -9.86 -10.62 29.62
CA HIS A 67 -9.78 -11.30 30.90
C HIS A 67 -11.02 -12.16 31.17
N GLU A 68 -12.21 -11.66 30.84
CA GLU A 68 -13.44 -12.43 30.99
C GLU A 68 -13.48 -13.65 30.06
N ARG A 69 -13.08 -13.50 28.80
CA ARG A 69 -12.95 -14.63 27.88
C ARG A 69 -11.90 -15.63 28.33
N LEU A 70 -10.74 -15.15 28.85
CA LEU A 70 -9.71 -16.01 29.41
C LEU A 70 -10.24 -16.84 30.60
N ARG A 71 -10.99 -16.20 31.52
CA ARG A 71 -11.59 -16.86 32.66
C ARG A 71 -12.56 -17.96 32.27
N LEU A 72 -13.28 -17.79 31.18
CA LEU A 72 -14.19 -18.79 30.63
C LEU A 72 -13.46 -19.90 29.85
N ALA A 73 -12.50 -19.55 29.04
CA ALA A 73 -11.81 -20.48 28.14
C ALA A 73 -10.68 -21.25 28.82
N CYS A 74 -9.92 -20.61 29.73
CA CYS A 74 -8.78 -21.20 30.43
C CYS A 74 -8.66 -20.63 31.86
N PRO A 75 -9.53 -21.04 32.80
CA PRO A 75 -9.56 -20.51 34.17
C PRO A 75 -8.24 -20.71 34.92
N GLN A 76 -7.44 -21.74 34.57
CA GLN A 76 -6.13 -22.00 35.16
C GLN A 76 -5.12 -20.89 34.88
N ALA A 77 -5.21 -20.23 33.68
CA ALA A 77 -4.32 -19.15 33.31
C ALA A 77 -4.83 -17.75 33.76
N ALA A 78 -6.10 -17.62 34.17
CA ALA A 78 -6.67 -16.35 34.61
C ALA A 78 -5.88 -15.64 35.72
N PRO A 79 -5.32 -16.34 36.73
CA PRO A 79 -4.51 -15.70 37.77
C PRO A 79 -3.21 -15.06 37.29
N THR A 80 -2.72 -15.42 36.10
CA THR A 80 -1.50 -14.83 35.52
C THR A 80 -1.81 -13.60 34.66
N ALA A 81 -3.09 -13.25 34.47
CA ALA A 81 -3.51 -12.15 33.65
C ALA A 81 -3.15 -10.77 34.23
N VAL A 82 -2.54 -9.91 33.42
CA VAL A 82 -2.17 -8.54 33.78
C VAL A 82 -2.70 -7.58 32.75
N LEU A 83 -3.55 -6.65 33.16
CA LEU A 83 -4.06 -5.62 32.27
C LEU A 83 -3.02 -4.50 32.13
N ALA A 84 -2.29 -4.49 31.02
CA ALA A 84 -1.24 -3.50 30.76
C ALA A 84 -1.42 -2.72 29.46
N GLY A 85 -2.51 -2.93 28.73
CA GLY A 85 -2.75 -2.23 27.47
C GLY A 85 -2.04 -2.86 26.27
N ASP A 86 -2.06 -2.15 25.14
CA ASP A 86 -1.47 -2.61 23.88
C ASP A 86 -0.30 -1.69 23.45
N PRO A 87 0.96 -2.11 23.64
CA PRO A 87 2.12 -1.30 23.29
C PRO A 87 2.28 -1.10 21.77
N CYS A 88 1.73 -1.99 20.95
CA CYS A 88 1.73 -1.84 19.51
C CYS A 88 0.79 -0.70 19.09
N PHE A 89 -0.42 -0.68 19.65
CA PHE A 89 -1.40 0.36 19.40
C PHE A 89 -0.93 1.72 19.94
N ASP A 90 -0.37 1.77 21.14
CA ASP A 90 0.18 2.99 21.74
C ASP A 90 1.30 3.61 20.87
N ARG A 91 2.18 2.78 20.30
CA ARG A 91 3.20 3.26 19.33
C ARG A 91 2.56 3.86 18.08
N MET A 92 1.49 3.26 17.58
CA MET A 92 0.77 3.81 16.43
C MET A 92 0.07 5.11 16.77
N LEU A 93 -0.58 5.23 17.94
CA LEU A 93 -1.21 6.48 18.39
C LEU A 93 -0.18 7.61 18.50
N ALA A 94 0.97 7.34 19.11
CA ALA A 94 2.07 8.30 19.23
C ALA A 94 2.65 8.73 17.87
N ALA A 95 2.59 7.86 16.86
CA ALA A 95 3.15 8.12 15.54
C ALA A 95 2.15 8.74 14.54
N ARG A 96 0.86 8.93 14.91
CA ARG A 96 -0.16 9.58 14.04
C ARG A 96 0.30 10.91 13.44
N PRO A 97 0.97 11.81 14.19
CA PRO A 97 1.45 13.07 13.62
C PRO A 97 2.50 12.92 12.51
N LEU A 98 3.12 11.73 12.36
CA LEU A 98 4.13 11.44 11.36
C LEU A 98 3.54 10.91 10.04
N ARG A 99 2.19 10.84 9.91
CA ARG A 99 1.48 10.28 8.75
C ARG A 99 2.08 10.76 7.41
N GLU A 100 2.26 12.06 7.21
CA GLU A 100 2.75 12.60 5.96
C GLU A 100 4.22 12.21 5.66
N ARG A 101 5.02 12.00 6.70
CA ARG A 101 6.39 11.46 6.54
C ARG A 101 6.36 10.02 6.05
N PHE A 102 5.46 9.20 6.61
CA PHE A 102 5.28 7.80 6.18
C PHE A 102 4.76 7.74 4.74
N ARG A 103 3.79 8.60 4.37
CA ARG A 103 3.29 8.70 3.00
C ARG A 103 4.42 8.98 2.00
N ARG A 104 5.25 9.98 2.27
CA ARG A 104 6.40 10.31 1.41
C ARG A 104 7.40 9.17 1.31
N ALA A 105 7.73 8.51 2.43
CA ALA A 105 8.65 7.36 2.43
C ALA A 105 8.10 6.16 1.64
N LEU A 106 6.78 6.02 1.54
CA LEU A 106 6.11 5.01 0.72
C LEU A 106 5.91 5.46 -0.74
N GLY A 107 6.41 6.63 -1.12
CA GLY A 107 6.29 7.18 -2.47
C GLY A 107 4.87 7.64 -2.84
N VAL A 108 4.04 7.96 -1.85
CA VAL A 108 2.72 8.55 -2.07
C VAL A 108 2.90 10.01 -2.42
N ARG A 109 2.48 10.40 -3.63
CA ARG A 109 2.56 11.79 -4.10
C ARG A 109 1.45 12.64 -3.45
N PRO A 110 1.65 13.97 -3.33
CA PRO A 110 0.61 14.88 -2.88
C PRO A 110 -0.69 14.65 -3.67
N GLY A 111 -1.79 14.45 -2.95
CA GLY A 111 -3.11 14.21 -3.52
C GLY A 111 -3.40 12.81 -4.03
N GLN A 112 -2.43 11.91 -4.10
CA GLN A 112 -2.71 10.49 -4.27
C GLN A 112 -3.37 9.91 -3.02
N ARG A 113 -4.29 8.98 -3.21
CA ARG A 113 -4.85 8.16 -2.13
C ARG A 113 -4.07 6.86 -2.00
N LEU A 114 -3.72 6.49 -0.78
CA LEU A 114 -3.06 5.22 -0.47
C LEU A 114 -4.09 4.21 0.00
N VAL A 115 -4.27 3.13 -0.74
CA VAL A 115 -5.09 1.98 -0.34
C VAL A 115 -4.16 0.84 0.07
N LEU A 116 -4.31 0.37 1.32
CA LEU A 116 -3.52 -0.73 1.85
C LEU A 116 -4.30 -2.04 1.72
N LEU A 117 -3.72 -3.01 1.02
CA LEU A 117 -4.19 -4.39 0.99
C LEU A 117 -3.53 -5.14 2.16
N ASN A 118 -4.31 -5.77 3.01
CA ASN A 118 -3.78 -6.53 4.14
C ASN A 118 -4.37 -7.94 4.18
N SER A 119 -3.50 -8.94 4.33
CA SER A 119 -3.94 -10.33 4.46
C SER A 119 -3.29 -11.04 5.64
N THR A 120 -4.12 -11.74 6.42
CA THR A 120 -3.67 -12.82 7.29
C THR A 120 -3.30 -14.07 6.47
N TRP A 121 -3.11 -15.26 7.06
CA TRP A 121 -2.36 -16.36 6.41
C TRP A 121 -3.14 -17.66 6.16
N ASN A 122 -4.38 -17.78 6.62
CA ASN A 122 -5.16 -18.99 6.44
C ASN A 122 -5.92 -19.02 5.09
N SER A 123 -6.51 -20.17 4.73
CA SER A 123 -7.27 -20.35 3.49
C SER A 123 -8.47 -19.40 3.36
N GLU A 124 -9.02 -18.95 4.47
CA GLU A 124 -10.18 -18.04 4.53
C GLU A 124 -9.77 -16.56 4.54
N SER A 125 -8.48 -16.26 4.38
CA SER A 125 -7.93 -14.89 4.35
C SER A 125 -8.10 -14.25 2.97
N LEU A 126 -7.74 -12.97 2.87
CA LEU A 126 -7.71 -12.27 1.58
C LEU A 126 -6.73 -12.91 0.58
N PHE A 127 -5.62 -13.47 1.07
CA PHE A 127 -4.62 -14.21 0.27
C PHE A 127 -4.96 -15.70 0.13
N GLY A 128 -6.08 -16.17 0.68
CA GLY A 128 -6.54 -17.53 0.56
C GLY A 128 -7.33 -17.78 -0.71
N ASP A 129 -7.70 -19.04 -0.93
CA ASP A 129 -8.66 -19.36 -1.93
C ASP A 129 -10.08 -19.04 -1.40
N GLY A 130 -10.90 -18.41 -2.21
CA GLY A 130 -12.27 -18.02 -1.81
C GLY A 130 -13.25 -19.20 -1.67
N GLY A 131 -12.78 -20.45 -1.63
CA GLY A 131 -13.59 -21.66 -1.60
C GLY A 131 -14.16 -22.07 -2.96
N ASP A 132 -13.95 -21.27 -3.99
CA ASP A 132 -14.34 -21.53 -5.40
C ASP A 132 -13.15 -21.94 -6.28
N GLY A 133 -11.98 -22.19 -5.65
CA GLY A 133 -10.73 -22.53 -6.33
C GLY A 133 -10.02 -21.34 -6.98
N GLY A 134 -10.48 -20.12 -6.73
CA GLY A 134 -9.90 -18.89 -7.27
C GLY A 134 -9.20 -18.06 -6.19
N ASP A 135 -7.97 -17.62 -6.48
CA ASP A 135 -7.20 -16.72 -5.62
C ASP A 135 -7.86 -15.33 -5.54
N VAL A 136 -8.34 -14.96 -4.35
CA VAL A 136 -9.01 -13.66 -4.11
C VAL A 136 -8.08 -12.50 -4.37
N VAL A 137 -6.81 -12.60 -3.95
CA VAL A 137 -5.82 -11.53 -4.16
C VAL A 137 -5.50 -11.34 -5.62
N ALA A 138 -5.34 -12.41 -6.41
CA ALA A 138 -5.05 -12.28 -7.83
C ALA A 138 -6.17 -11.53 -8.55
N ARG A 139 -7.44 -11.91 -8.32
CA ARG A 139 -8.60 -11.20 -8.87
C ARG A 139 -8.69 -9.74 -8.40
N LEU A 140 -8.36 -9.48 -7.13
CA LEU A 140 -8.36 -8.13 -6.57
C LEU A 140 -7.26 -7.26 -7.22
N LEU A 141 -6.05 -7.79 -7.40
CA LEU A 141 -4.94 -7.08 -8.03
C LEU A 141 -5.20 -6.78 -9.51
N ASP A 142 -5.87 -7.68 -10.22
CA ASP A 142 -6.31 -7.44 -11.58
C ASP A 142 -7.33 -6.29 -11.66
N ARG A 143 -8.27 -6.23 -10.72
CA ARG A 143 -9.23 -5.13 -10.62
C ARG A 143 -8.56 -3.82 -10.24
N VAL A 144 -7.58 -3.84 -9.34
CA VAL A 144 -6.77 -2.67 -9.00
C VAL A 144 -6.09 -2.12 -10.25
N ALA A 145 -5.44 -2.96 -11.05
CA ALA A 145 -4.75 -2.55 -12.27
C ALA A 145 -5.70 -1.97 -13.33
N ALA A 146 -6.91 -2.50 -13.45
CA ALA A 146 -7.90 -2.09 -14.44
C ALA A 146 -8.70 -0.84 -14.05
N GLU A 147 -9.07 -0.72 -12.76
CA GLU A 147 -10.04 0.29 -12.34
C GLU A 147 -9.39 1.58 -11.82
N PHE A 148 -8.19 1.51 -11.20
CA PHE A 148 -7.59 2.66 -10.53
C PHE A 148 -6.53 3.37 -11.36
N PRO A 149 -6.67 4.69 -11.59
CA PRO A 149 -5.62 5.48 -12.23
C PRO A 149 -4.39 5.60 -11.31
N VAL A 150 -3.20 5.33 -11.88
CA VAL A 150 -1.92 5.35 -11.14
C VAL A 150 -1.52 6.75 -10.66
N ASP A 151 -2.12 7.80 -11.21
CA ASP A 151 -1.86 9.18 -10.78
C ASP A 151 -2.68 9.59 -9.56
N GLU A 152 -3.84 8.95 -9.36
CA GLU A 152 -4.79 9.28 -8.29
C GLU A 152 -4.65 8.34 -7.10
N TYR A 153 -4.22 7.10 -7.35
CA TYR A 153 -4.11 6.05 -6.33
C TYR A 153 -2.73 5.42 -6.30
N ARG A 154 -2.32 5.08 -5.10
CA ARG A 154 -1.21 4.17 -4.83
C ARG A 154 -1.70 3.00 -3.99
N PHE A 155 -1.18 1.83 -4.28
CA PHE A 155 -1.49 0.62 -3.51
C PHE A 155 -0.25 0.14 -2.77
N ALA A 156 -0.47 -0.34 -1.54
CA ALA A 156 0.53 -1.06 -0.77
C ALA A 156 -0.07 -2.40 -0.32
N ALA A 157 0.77 -3.41 -0.12
CA ALA A 157 0.34 -4.70 0.41
C ALA A 157 1.19 -5.12 1.60
N VAL A 158 0.51 -5.55 2.67
CA VAL A 158 1.10 -6.20 3.84
C VAL A 158 0.55 -7.62 3.91
N LEU A 159 1.42 -8.60 3.73
CA LEU A 159 1.07 -10.01 3.80
C LEU A 159 1.65 -10.60 5.08
N HIS A 160 0.86 -11.38 5.82
CA HIS A 160 1.28 -11.97 7.08
C HIS A 160 2.60 -12.75 6.94
N PRO A 161 3.51 -12.73 7.95
CA PRO A 161 4.80 -13.45 7.88
C PRO A 161 4.68 -14.93 7.52
N ASN A 162 3.61 -15.61 7.94
CA ASN A 162 3.39 -17.02 7.61
C ASN A 162 3.16 -17.28 6.12
N ILE A 163 2.66 -16.30 5.34
CA ILE A 163 2.57 -16.40 3.88
C ILE A 163 3.99 -16.48 3.30
N TRP A 164 4.89 -15.60 3.78
CA TRP A 164 6.28 -15.57 3.35
C TRP A 164 7.06 -16.83 3.72
N HIS A 165 6.83 -17.35 4.93
CA HIS A 165 7.50 -18.57 5.40
C HIS A 165 6.91 -19.84 4.77
N GLY A 166 5.59 -19.90 4.59
CA GLY A 166 4.91 -21.07 4.02
C GLY A 166 5.18 -21.29 2.54
N HIS A 167 5.20 -20.19 1.76
CA HIS A 167 5.40 -20.28 0.30
C HIS A 167 6.82 -19.92 -0.15
N GLY A 168 7.61 -19.30 0.73
CA GLY A 168 8.94 -18.78 0.41
C GLY A 168 8.91 -17.38 -0.25
N PRO A 169 9.87 -16.50 0.10
CA PRO A 169 9.88 -15.10 -0.37
C PRO A 169 9.99 -14.96 -1.89
N GLY A 170 10.69 -15.87 -2.56
CA GLY A 170 10.82 -15.89 -4.02
C GLY A 170 9.49 -16.12 -4.72
N GLN A 171 8.72 -17.10 -4.24
CA GLN A 171 7.42 -17.45 -4.80
C GLN A 171 6.40 -16.31 -4.60
N VAL A 172 6.31 -15.75 -3.40
CA VAL A 172 5.43 -14.61 -3.12
C VAL A 172 5.76 -13.41 -4.02
N ARG A 173 7.05 -13.09 -4.17
CA ARG A 173 7.48 -12.01 -5.08
C ARG A 173 7.15 -12.30 -6.54
N SER A 174 7.23 -13.57 -6.97
CA SER A 174 6.88 -13.99 -8.33
C SER A 174 5.38 -13.81 -8.60
N TRP A 175 4.52 -14.23 -7.69
CA TRP A 175 3.07 -14.05 -7.81
C TRP A 175 2.66 -12.58 -7.90
N LEU A 176 3.37 -11.71 -7.18
CA LEU A 176 3.09 -10.27 -7.12
C LEU A 176 3.93 -9.44 -8.11
N ASP A 177 4.75 -10.07 -8.98
CA ASP A 177 5.68 -9.34 -9.85
C ASP A 177 4.95 -8.33 -10.75
N ARG A 178 3.88 -8.74 -11.42
CA ARG A 178 3.09 -7.83 -12.28
C ARG A 178 2.51 -6.66 -11.46
N ALA A 179 1.91 -6.95 -10.30
CA ALA A 179 1.34 -5.91 -9.46
C ALA A 179 2.41 -4.93 -8.94
N ARG A 180 3.60 -5.42 -8.59
CA ARG A 180 4.73 -4.58 -8.20
C ARG A 180 5.19 -3.67 -9.35
N ARG A 181 5.31 -4.22 -10.55
CA ARG A 181 5.63 -3.44 -11.76
C ARG A 181 4.52 -2.44 -12.12
N SER A 182 3.28 -2.69 -11.68
CA SER A 182 2.15 -1.75 -11.77
C SER A 182 2.14 -0.67 -10.67
N GLY A 183 3.14 -0.67 -9.77
CA GLY A 183 3.27 0.31 -8.70
C GLY A 183 2.81 -0.13 -7.32
N LEU A 184 2.45 -1.41 -7.11
CA LEU A 184 2.15 -1.94 -5.78
C LEU A 184 3.40 -1.90 -4.90
N ALA A 185 3.34 -1.20 -3.77
CA ALA A 185 4.36 -1.21 -2.74
C ALA A 185 4.21 -2.46 -1.86
N LEU A 186 5.15 -3.40 -1.97
CA LEU A 186 5.15 -4.58 -1.12
C LEU A 186 5.94 -4.28 0.16
N ILE A 187 5.23 -4.25 1.28
CA ILE A 187 5.74 -3.78 2.57
C ILE A 187 6.23 -4.96 3.40
N ASP A 188 7.38 -4.78 4.07
CA ASP A 188 7.89 -5.77 5.02
C ASP A 188 6.89 -6.00 6.18
N PRO A 189 6.45 -7.24 6.41
CA PRO A 189 5.41 -7.53 7.39
C PRO A 189 5.87 -7.40 8.84
N LEU A 190 7.16 -7.30 9.12
CA LEU A 190 7.68 -7.20 10.47
C LEU A 190 7.95 -5.74 10.87
N THR A 191 8.48 -4.95 9.96
CA THR A 191 9.03 -3.62 10.28
C THR A 191 8.22 -2.45 9.71
N GLY A 192 7.54 -2.61 8.56
CA GLY A 192 6.91 -1.52 7.80
C GLY A 192 5.39 -1.41 7.91
N TRP A 193 4.69 -2.43 8.40
CA TRP A 193 3.24 -2.50 8.32
C TRP A 193 2.50 -1.41 9.12
N ARG A 194 3.03 -1.01 10.29
CA ARG A 194 2.42 0.03 11.14
C ARG A 194 2.45 1.39 10.44
N GLN A 195 3.57 1.70 9.81
CA GLN A 195 3.77 2.92 9.06
C GLN A 195 2.89 2.96 7.80
N ALA A 196 2.78 1.83 7.08
CA ALA A 196 1.89 1.69 5.93
C ALA A 196 0.42 1.87 6.34
N LEU A 197 0.02 1.29 7.49
CA LEU A 197 -1.31 1.45 8.05
C LEU A 197 -1.62 2.92 8.37
N LEU A 198 -0.71 3.59 9.09
CA LEU A 198 -0.87 5.01 9.43
C LEU A 198 -0.88 5.93 8.21
N ALA A 199 -0.20 5.55 7.14
CA ALA A 199 -0.16 6.30 5.87
C ALA A 199 -1.43 6.11 5.03
N ALA A 200 -2.18 5.01 5.23
CA ALA A 200 -3.31 4.62 4.39
C ALA A 200 -4.52 5.57 4.53
N ASP A 201 -5.23 5.76 3.43
CA ASP A 201 -6.53 6.44 3.38
C ASP A 201 -7.67 5.43 3.52
N ALA A 202 -7.48 4.21 3.03
CA ALA A 202 -8.40 3.09 3.20
C ALA A 202 -7.61 1.76 3.29
N VAL A 203 -8.23 0.76 3.89
CA VAL A 203 -7.70 -0.60 4.00
C VAL A 203 -8.69 -1.58 3.37
N VAL A 204 -8.22 -2.42 2.47
CA VAL A 204 -8.92 -3.63 2.03
C VAL A 204 -8.25 -4.81 2.72
N GLY A 205 -8.99 -5.53 3.56
CA GLY A 205 -8.39 -6.57 4.39
C GLY A 205 -9.35 -7.70 4.75
N ASP A 206 -8.93 -8.50 5.71
CA ASP A 206 -9.65 -9.65 6.22
C ASP A 206 -9.78 -9.61 7.75
N HIS A 207 -10.04 -10.75 8.38
CA HIS A 207 -10.19 -10.91 9.83
C HIS A 207 -8.87 -10.79 10.62
N GLY A 208 -7.78 -10.37 9.99
CA GLY A 208 -6.48 -10.21 10.64
C GLY A 208 -6.40 -9.00 11.57
N SER A 209 -5.48 -9.05 12.53
CA SER A 209 -5.27 -7.99 13.53
C SER A 209 -4.91 -6.64 12.92
N VAL A 210 -4.20 -6.61 11.79
CA VAL A 210 -3.84 -5.34 11.11
C VAL A 210 -5.08 -4.63 10.60
N THR A 211 -6.05 -5.36 10.05
CA THR A 211 -7.35 -4.81 9.64
C THR A 211 -8.13 -4.28 10.83
N TYR A 212 -8.10 -4.99 11.96
CA TYR A 212 -8.74 -4.55 13.19
C TYR A 212 -8.11 -3.27 13.75
N TYR A 213 -6.77 -3.17 13.74
CA TYR A 213 -6.06 -1.93 14.11
C TYR A 213 -6.41 -0.75 13.17
N ALA A 214 -6.61 -1.01 11.87
CA ALA A 214 -7.08 0.05 10.97
C ALA A 214 -8.41 0.64 11.44
N ALA A 215 -9.38 -0.21 11.72
CA ALA A 215 -10.69 0.20 12.23
C ALA A 215 -10.57 0.92 13.61
N ALA A 216 -9.72 0.41 14.51
CA ALA A 216 -9.44 1.04 15.81
C ALA A 216 -8.79 2.42 15.69
N LEU A 217 -8.00 2.66 14.66
CA LEU A 217 -7.42 3.97 14.32
C LEU A 217 -8.41 4.91 13.63
N GLY A 218 -9.62 4.43 13.30
CA GLY A 218 -10.64 5.17 12.56
C GLY A 218 -10.35 5.27 11.05
N ILE A 219 -9.49 4.38 10.51
CA ILE A 219 -9.22 4.30 9.07
C ILE A 219 -10.37 3.52 8.40
N PRO A 220 -10.88 3.98 7.25
CA PRO A 220 -11.90 3.27 6.49
C PRO A 220 -11.47 1.86 6.11
N VAL A 221 -12.31 0.85 6.39
CA VAL A 221 -12.04 -0.56 6.11
C VAL A 221 -13.09 -1.15 5.19
N LEU A 222 -12.66 -1.89 4.17
CA LEU A 222 -13.47 -2.74 3.31
C LEU A 222 -13.03 -4.19 3.46
N LEU A 223 -13.90 -5.10 3.86
CA LEU A 223 -13.57 -6.49 4.07
C LEU A 223 -13.63 -7.27 2.75
N GLY A 224 -12.50 -7.76 2.30
CA GLY A 224 -12.40 -8.68 1.14
C GLY A 224 -12.64 -10.14 1.51
N ALA A 225 -12.46 -10.49 2.80
CA ALA A 225 -12.78 -11.80 3.36
C ALA A 225 -13.26 -11.63 4.81
N ALA A 226 -14.33 -12.34 5.18
CA ALA A 226 -14.95 -12.26 6.51
C ALA A 226 -15.51 -13.63 6.95
N PRO A 227 -14.67 -14.59 7.35
CA PRO A 227 -15.07 -15.95 7.70
C PRO A 227 -15.68 -15.98 9.12
N LEU A 228 -16.95 -15.59 9.24
CA LEU A 228 -17.64 -15.48 10.55
C LEU A 228 -17.76 -16.84 11.27
N ASP A 229 -17.87 -17.94 10.52
CA ASP A 229 -18.08 -19.27 11.10
C ASP A 229 -16.82 -19.83 11.80
N SER A 230 -15.65 -19.31 11.46
CA SER A 230 -14.37 -19.70 12.08
C SER A 230 -13.95 -18.80 13.25
N LEU A 231 -14.75 -17.78 13.58
CA LEU A 231 -14.47 -16.84 14.66
C LEU A 231 -15.37 -17.11 15.89
N ASP A 232 -14.82 -16.87 17.08
CA ASP A 232 -15.61 -16.86 18.32
C ASP A 232 -16.70 -15.78 18.19
N PRO A 233 -18.00 -16.15 18.21
CA PRO A 233 -19.11 -15.22 17.95
C PRO A 233 -19.20 -14.09 18.99
N ASP A 234 -18.69 -14.30 20.20
CA ASP A 234 -18.70 -13.34 21.30
C ASP A 234 -17.45 -12.43 21.29
N ALA A 235 -16.47 -12.71 20.44
CA ALA A 235 -15.28 -11.86 20.33
C ALA A 235 -15.57 -10.52 19.63
N PRO A 236 -14.93 -9.41 20.07
CA PRO A 236 -15.10 -8.09 19.43
C PRO A 236 -14.80 -8.09 17.93
N ILE A 237 -13.86 -8.96 17.47
CA ILE A 237 -13.56 -9.11 16.05
C ILE A 237 -14.76 -9.62 15.25
N SER A 238 -15.57 -10.51 15.80
CA SER A 238 -16.76 -11.04 15.12
C SER A 238 -17.83 -9.97 14.95
N THR A 239 -18.01 -9.09 15.93
CA THR A 239 -18.89 -7.93 15.80
C THR A 239 -18.39 -6.98 14.72
N PHE A 240 -17.10 -6.65 14.75
CA PHE A 240 -16.48 -5.85 13.69
C PHE A 240 -16.67 -6.46 12.30
N MET A 241 -16.45 -7.78 12.12
CA MET A 241 -16.65 -8.46 10.83
C MET A 241 -18.11 -8.44 10.35
N ARG A 242 -19.08 -8.40 11.26
CA ARG A 242 -20.49 -8.26 10.90
C ARG A 242 -20.85 -6.85 10.44
N GLU A 243 -20.32 -5.83 11.09
CA GLU A 243 -20.66 -4.42 10.90
C GLU A 243 -19.90 -3.74 9.77
N ALA A 244 -18.63 -4.11 9.57
CA ALA A 244 -17.80 -3.47 8.57
C ALA A 244 -18.28 -3.75 7.13
N PRO A 245 -18.16 -2.76 6.23
CA PRO A 245 -18.51 -2.93 4.81
C PRO A 245 -17.71 -4.08 4.17
N LYS A 246 -18.37 -4.84 3.29
CA LYS A 246 -17.80 -5.97 2.57
C LYS A 246 -17.62 -5.66 1.11
N LEU A 247 -16.52 -6.15 0.54
CA LEU A 247 -16.22 -6.02 -0.88
C LEU A 247 -17.23 -6.79 -1.73
N GLY A 248 -17.95 -6.08 -2.58
CA GLY A 248 -18.83 -6.67 -3.58
C GLY A 248 -18.03 -7.15 -4.80
N PRO A 249 -18.21 -8.40 -5.27
CA PRO A 249 -17.47 -8.93 -6.40
C PRO A 249 -17.84 -8.24 -7.73
N ASP A 250 -19.11 -7.90 -7.92
CA ASP A 250 -19.68 -7.50 -9.21
C ASP A 250 -19.80 -5.98 -9.38
N THR A 251 -19.46 -5.20 -8.35
CA THR A 251 -19.52 -3.73 -8.40
C THR A 251 -18.11 -3.15 -8.58
N SER A 252 -18.02 -1.98 -9.21
CA SER A 252 -16.74 -1.29 -9.41
C SER A 252 -15.99 -1.13 -8.08
N LEU A 253 -14.74 -1.58 -8.03
CA LEU A 253 -13.90 -1.50 -6.85
C LEU A 253 -13.56 -0.04 -6.52
N VAL A 254 -13.28 0.78 -7.53
CA VAL A 254 -13.02 2.21 -7.33
C VAL A 254 -14.26 2.89 -6.75
N ALA A 255 -15.46 2.59 -7.25
CA ALA A 255 -16.70 3.16 -6.70
C ALA A 255 -16.95 2.74 -5.23
N GLN A 256 -16.61 1.50 -4.87
CA GLN A 256 -16.72 1.04 -3.49
C GLN A 256 -15.73 1.77 -2.58
N VAL A 257 -14.47 1.95 -3.01
CA VAL A 257 -13.45 2.69 -2.24
C VAL A 257 -13.83 4.17 -2.12
N GLU A 258 -14.30 4.80 -3.20
CA GLU A 258 -14.76 6.19 -3.16
C GLU A 258 -15.97 6.37 -2.24
N GLY A 259 -16.96 5.50 -2.36
CA GLY A 259 -18.13 5.51 -1.49
C GLY A 259 -17.76 5.30 -0.02
N LEU A 260 -16.82 4.39 0.26
CA LEU A 260 -16.28 4.18 1.59
C LEU A 260 -15.61 5.45 2.14
N LEU A 261 -14.74 6.08 1.36
CA LEU A 261 -14.03 7.30 1.77
C LEU A 261 -14.99 8.48 2.02
N ALA A 262 -15.98 8.66 1.16
CA ALA A 262 -16.95 9.74 1.27
C ALA A 262 -17.94 9.55 2.43
N GLY A 263 -18.36 8.31 2.71
CA GLY A 263 -19.37 7.97 3.70
C GLY A 263 -18.83 7.41 5.02
N HIS A 264 -17.50 7.38 5.22
CA HIS A 264 -16.90 6.72 6.37
C HIS A 264 -17.36 7.29 7.70
N ARG A 265 -17.79 6.37 8.56
CA ARG A 265 -18.04 6.63 9.99
C ARG A 265 -17.26 5.58 10.79
N PRO A 266 -16.32 6.00 11.67
CA PRO A 266 -15.56 5.08 12.49
C PRO A 266 -16.48 4.19 13.33
N LEU A 267 -16.21 2.89 13.35
CA LEU A 267 -16.85 1.95 14.25
C LEU A 267 -16.29 2.14 15.66
N THR A 268 -17.14 2.25 16.66
CA THR A 268 -16.72 2.48 18.06
C THR A 268 -16.08 1.26 18.68
N GLY A 269 -16.61 0.06 18.41
CA GLY A 269 -16.14 -1.19 19.02
C GLY A 269 -14.63 -1.46 18.83
N PRO A 270 -14.06 -1.37 17.61
CA PRO A 270 -12.61 -1.60 17.44
C PRO A 270 -11.73 -0.67 18.27
N ALA A 271 -12.06 0.63 18.36
CA ALA A 271 -11.32 1.58 19.17
C ALA A 271 -11.42 1.27 20.66
N GLU A 272 -12.63 0.94 21.14
CA GLU A 272 -12.94 0.62 22.51
C GLU A 272 -12.22 -0.67 22.96
N PHE A 273 -12.35 -1.77 22.19
CA PHE A 273 -11.86 -3.08 22.61
C PHE A 273 -10.39 -3.35 22.29
N THR A 274 -9.69 -2.48 21.56
CA THR A 274 -8.25 -2.64 21.32
C THR A 274 -7.44 -2.45 22.59
N THR A 275 -7.75 -1.41 23.37
CA THR A 275 -7.11 -1.19 24.67
C THR A 275 -8.01 -0.37 25.60
N SER A 276 -8.08 -0.76 26.86
CA SER A 276 -8.82 0.01 27.89
C SER A 276 -7.97 1.12 28.53
N VAL A 277 -6.65 1.16 28.22
CA VAL A 277 -5.69 2.09 28.82
C VAL A 277 -4.75 2.67 27.77
N PRO A 278 -5.26 3.46 26.81
CA PRO A 278 -4.46 3.99 25.73
C PRO A 278 -3.34 4.90 26.26
N GLY A 279 -2.12 4.72 25.74
CA GLY A 279 -0.93 5.48 26.12
C GLY A 279 -0.24 5.02 27.41
N GLU A 280 -0.80 4.06 28.15
CA GLU A 280 -0.25 3.64 29.45
C GLU A 280 0.59 2.35 29.40
N SER A 281 0.62 1.66 28.26
CA SER A 281 1.24 0.34 28.20
C SER A 281 2.72 0.33 28.59
N ALA A 282 3.48 1.36 28.20
CA ALA A 282 4.90 1.48 28.54
C ALA A 282 5.12 1.52 30.08
N VAL A 283 4.32 2.32 30.79
CA VAL A 283 4.40 2.47 32.25
C VAL A 283 3.99 1.18 32.95
N ARG A 284 2.88 0.60 32.54
CA ARG A 284 2.33 -0.63 33.13
C ARG A 284 3.24 -1.84 32.91
N LEU A 285 3.77 -2.00 31.70
CA LEU A 285 4.70 -3.07 31.36
C LEU A 285 6.04 -2.91 32.11
N ARG A 286 6.58 -1.69 32.18
CA ARG A 286 7.80 -1.45 32.95
C ARG A 286 7.61 -1.82 34.43
N ARG A 287 6.53 -1.37 35.05
CA ARG A 287 6.19 -1.72 36.43
C ARG A 287 6.11 -3.25 36.64
N LEU A 288 5.43 -3.94 35.72
CA LEU A 288 5.34 -5.39 35.71
C LEU A 288 6.73 -6.04 35.67
N PHE A 289 7.58 -5.65 34.71
CA PHE A 289 8.90 -6.25 34.56
C PHE A 289 9.80 -6.00 35.78
N TYR A 290 9.84 -4.79 36.32
CA TYR A 290 10.64 -4.45 37.45
C TYR A 290 10.14 -5.18 38.72
N SER A 291 8.84 -5.32 38.90
CA SER A 291 8.24 -6.14 39.97
C SER A 291 8.64 -7.61 39.84
N MET A 292 8.60 -8.19 38.64
CA MET A 292 9.01 -9.59 38.42
C MET A 292 10.52 -9.80 38.63
N MET A 293 11.34 -8.81 38.33
CA MET A 293 12.79 -8.85 38.60
C MET A 293 13.13 -8.59 40.06
N GLY A 294 12.21 -8.10 40.88
CA GLY A 294 12.44 -7.74 42.28
C GLY A 294 13.40 -6.55 42.43
N VAL A 295 13.46 -5.64 41.50
CA VAL A 295 14.32 -4.45 41.51
C VAL A 295 13.50 -3.17 41.42
N PRO A 296 13.97 -2.02 41.96
CA PRO A 296 13.25 -0.76 41.89
C PRO A 296 13.22 -0.24 40.44
N GLU A 297 12.10 0.39 40.07
CA GLU A 297 11.98 1.08 38.79
C GLU A 297 12.91 2.30 38.73
N PRO A 298 13.48 2.65 37.54
CA PRO A 298 14.23 3.88 37.38
C PRO A 298 13.31 5.10 37.40
N ASP A 299 13.80 6.24 37.89
CA ASP A 299 13.03 7.51 37.98
C ASP A 299 12.66 8.12 36.63
N ARG A 300 13.42 7.79 35.55
CA ARG A 300 13.11 8.29 34.19
C ARG A 300 11.75 7.81 33.69
N PRO A 301 11.02 8.59 32.89
CA PRO A 301 9.75 8.15 32.31
C PRO A 301 9.86 6.85 31.49
N ALA A 302 8.84 6.01 31.55
CA ALA A 302 8.71 4.85 30.65
C ALA A 302 8.29 5.36 29.26
N THR A 303 9.01 4.96 28.25
CA THR A 303 8.72 5.32 26.86
C THR A 303 8.71 4.09 25.97
N LEU A 304 7.87 4.13 24.93
CA LEU A 304 7.93 3.17 23.83
C LEU A 304 8.89 3.70 22.76
N GLU A 305 9.57 2.78 22.07
CA GLU A 305 10.41 3.14 20.93
C GLU A 305 9.55 3.76 19.82
N PRO A 306 9.92 4.93 19.28
CA PRO A 306 9.22 5.55 18.16
C PRO A 306 9.20 4.63 16.92
N LEU A 307 8.17 4.78 16.09
CA LEU A 307 8.16 4.11 14.79
C LEU A 307 9.17 4.80 13.85
N PRO A 308 10.15 4.07 13.28
CA PRO A 308 11.08 4.62 12.30
C PRO A 308 10.36 4.88 10.97
N LEU A 309 11.01 5.55 10.03
CA LEU A 309 10.54 5.57 8.64
C LEU A 309 10.59 4.15 8.08
N PRO A 310 9.61 3.77 7.22
CA PRO A 310 9.65 2.46 6.56
C PRO A 310 10.90 2.34 5.67
N ASP A 311 11.56 1.20 5.75
CA ASP A 311 12.63 0.83 4.82
C ASP A 311 11.99 0.33 3.52
N HIS A 312 11.67 1.29 2.64
CA HIS A 312 10.98 1.03 1.39
C HIS A 312 11.48 1.98 0.30
N GLU A 313 11.98 1.41 -0.80
CA GLU A 313 12.28 2.16 -2.01
C GLU A 313 11.06 2.12 -2.94
N PRO A 314 10.45 3.28 -3.23
CA PRO A 314 9.30 3.34 -4.13
C PRO A 314 9.67 2.87 -5.54
N GLY A 315 9.07 1.77 -5.98
CA GLY A 315 9.27 1.25 -7.34
C GLY A 315 8.65 2.15 -8.40
N THR A 316 9.24 2.13 -9.59
CA THR A 316 8.71 2.77 -10.81
C THR A 316 7.65 1.86 -11.47
N VAL A 317 6.60 2.45 -12.03
CA VAL A 317 5.63 1.73 -12.85
C VAL A 317 6.28 1.40 -14.20
N THR A 318 6.42 0.11 -14.51
CA THR A 318 7.10 -0.39 -15.72
C THR A 318 6.23 -1.29 -16.60
N VAL A 319 4.97 -1.52 -16.23
CA VAL A 319 4.00 -2.16 -17.11
C VAL A 319 3.47 -1.15 -18.14
N PRO A 320 2.93 -1.61 -19.28
CA PRO A 320 2.20 -0.73 -20.20
C PRO A 320 1.06 0.02 -19.50
N LEU A 321 1.02 1.33 -19.65
CA LEU A 321 -0.05 2.16 -19.16
C LEU A 321 -1.02 2.46 -20.30
N HIS A 322 -2.27 2.04 -20.13
CA HIS A 322 -3.38 2.35 -21.00
C HIS A 322 -3.96 3.70 -20.58
N VAL A 323 -3.72 4.69 -21.40
CA VAL A 323 -4.03 6.08 -21.11
C VAL A 323 -5.31 6.47 -21.81
N ARG A 324 -6.33 6.80 -21.03
CA ARG A 324 -7.56 7.43 -21.55
C ARG A 324 -7.44 8.93 -21.39
N THR A 325 -7.66 9.64 -22.49
CA THR A 325 -7.57 11.11 -22.51
C THR A 325 -8.84 11.73 -23.09
N ARG A 326 -9.18 12.92 -22.59
CA ARG A 326 -10.27 13.73 -23.10
C ARG A 326 -9.83 15.19 -23.20
N VAL A 327 -9.86 15.73 -24.40
CA VAL A 327 -9.63 17.15 -24.63
C VAL A 327 -10.88 17.92 -24.21
N LEU A 328 -10.75 18.80 -23.25
CA LEU A 328 -11.83 19.59 -22.66
C LEU A 328 -11.95 20.99 -23.28
N GLY A 329 -10.87 21.44 -23.90
CA GLY A 329 -10.75 22.73 -24.55
C GLY A 329 -9.33 22.97 -25.04
N PRO A 330 -9.03 24.14 -25.61
CA PRO A 330 -7.69 24.47 -26.11
C PRO A 330 -6.66 24.32 -24.98
N GLY A 331 -5.70 23.39 -25.17
CA GLY A 331 -4.66 23.09 -24.18
C GLY A 331 -5.16 22.57 -22.83
N ASP A 332 -6.40 22.05 -22.72
CA ASP A 332 -6.96 21.46 -21.49
C ASP A 332 -7.29 19.99 -21.72
N VAL A 333 -6.56 19.09 -21.03
CA VAL A 333 -6.64 17.64 -21.26
C VAL A 333 -6.78 16.90 -19.94
N ALA A 334 -7.83 16.10 -19.84
CA ALA A 334 -7.98 15.12 -18.77
C ALA A 334 -7.25 13.82 -19.14
N VAL A 335 -6.51 13.25 -18.18
CA VAL A 335 -5.66 12.07 -18.35
C VAL A 335 -5.96 11.08 -17.24
N ALA A 336 -6.21 9.82 -17.59
CA ALA A 336 -6.32 8.71 -16.64
C ALA A 336 -5.46 7.54 -17.15
N ARG A 337 -4.40 7.20 -16.43
CA ARG A 337 -3.45 6.14 -16.78
C ARG A 337 -3.69 4.90 -15.93
N ARG A 338 -3.89 3.74 -16.53
CA ARG A 338 -4.15 2.46 -15.86
C ARG A 338 -3.21 1.37 -16.33
N ALA A 339 -2.93 0.42 -15.46
CA ALA A 339 -1.97 -0.66 -15.72
C ALA A 339 -2.58 -1.88 -16.43
N ASP A 340 -3.85 -1.81 -16.83
CA ASP A 340 -4.55 -2.89 -17.54
C ASP A 340 -5.45 -2.30 -18.64
N PRO A 341 -5.53 -2.94 -19.82
CA PRO A 341 -6.33 -2.46 -20.95
C PRO A 341 -7.84 -2.61 -20.76
N ARG A 342 -8.28 -3.43 -19.80
CA ARG A 342 -9.71 -3.66 -19.57
C ARG A 342 -10.39 -2.35 -19.19
N PRO A 343 -11.54 -2.04 -19.79
CA PRO A 343 -12.28 -0.85 -19.38
C PRO A 343 -12.74 -1.02 -17.92
N PRO A 344 -12.71 0.04 -17.10
CA PRO A 344 -13.28 -0.01 -15.76
C PRO A 344 -14.77 -0.34 -15.86
N ALA A 345 -15.28 -1.11 -14.90
CA ALA A 345 -16.71 -1.37 -14.78
C ALA A 345 -17.46 -0.05 -14.54
N GLY A 346 -18.38 0.30 -15.41
CA GLY A 346 -19.16 1.55 -15.31
C GLY A 346 -19.41 2.19 -16.68
N PRO A 347 -20.10 3.34 -16.72
CA PRO A 347 -20.36 4.05 -17.97
C PRO A 347 -19.02 4.48 -18.61
N ASP A 348 -18.90 4.22 -19.90
CA ASP A 348 -17.76 4.71 -20.70
C ASP A 348 -17.81 6.25 -20.72
N HIS A 349 -16.85 6.89 -20.08
CA HIS A 349 -16.78 8.36 -20.04
C HIS A 349 -16.25 8.96 -21.36
N GLY A 350 -16.11 8.15 -22.43
CA GLY A 350 -15.58 8.56 -23.72
C GLY A 350 -14.10 8.92 -23.68
N GLY A 351 -13.56 9.42 -24.78
CA GLY A 351 -12.17 9.84 -24.90
C GLY A 351 -11.34 8.93 -25.79
N GLU A 352 -10.12 9.36 -26.08
CA GLU A 352 -9.16 8.64 -26.92
C GLU A 352 -8.25 7.77 -26.05
N LEU A 353 -7.80 6.65 -26.61
CA LEU A 353 -6.90 5.72 -25.95
C LEU A 353 -5.53 5.76 -26.65
N HIS A 354 -4.47 5.75 -25.84
CA HIS A 354 -3.12 5.52 -26.29
C HIS A 354 -2.32 4.72 -25.26
N VAL A 355 -1.14 4.26 -25.63
CA VAL A 355 -0.26 3.48 -24.74
C VAL A 355 0.97 4.30 -24.37
N ALA A 356 1.24 4.40 -23.08
CA ALA A 356 2.46 4.99 -22.54
C ALA A 356 3.29 3.93 -21.80
N LEU A 357 4.58 3.83 -22.16
CA LEU A 357 5.48 2.83 -21.58
C LEU A 357 6.72 3.45 -20.95
N HIS A 358 7.13 2.88 -19.81
CA HIS A 358 8.47 3.11 -19.27
C HIS A 358 9.50 2.31 -20.07
N GLU A 359 10.66 2.91 -20.39
CA GLU A 359 11.72 2.23 -21.17
C GLU A 359 12.20 0.91 -20.55
N ASP A 360 12.27 0.84 -19.22
CA ASP A 360 12.66 -0.37 -18.48
C ASP A 360 11.55 -1.43 -18.38
N THR A 361 10.56 -1.39 -19.28
CA THR A 361 9.51 -2.40 -19.33
C THR A 361 10.07 -3.78 -19.65
N ARG A 362 9.45 -4.84 -19.09
CA ARG A 362 9.71 -6.22 -19.50
C ARG A 362 8.87 -6.64 -20.71
N ASP A 363 7.85 -5.85 -21.03
CA ASP A 363 6.95 -6.07 -22.16
C ASP A 363 7.55 -5.40 -23.41
N VAL A 364 8.73 -5.86 -23.84
CA VAL A 364 9.59 -5.22 -24.84
C VAL A 364 8.88 -5.06 -26.19
N ASP A 365 8.06 -6.05 -26.57
CA ASP A 365 7.29 -6.03 -27.83
C ASP A 365 6.26 -4.89 -27.85
N GLN A 366 5.87 -4.36 -26.70
CA GLN A 366 4.94 -3.24 -26.59
C GLN A 366 5.61 -1.87 -26.82
N LEU A 367 6.96 -1.78 -26.74
CA LEU A 367 7.66 -0.51 -26.96
C LEU A 367 7.46 0.06 -28.36
N ASP A 368 7.41 -0.81 -29.37
CA ASP A 368 7.19 -0.38 -30.76
C ASP A 368 5.74 0.01 -31.04
N LEU A 369 4.82 -0.36 -30.17
CA LEU A 369 3.40 -0.02 -30.22
C LEU A 369 3.04 1.18 -29.33
N ALA A 370 3.99 1.66 -28.51
CA ALA A 370 3.74 2.76 -27.60
C ALA A 370 3.70 4.10 -28.33
N ASP A 371 2.67 4.90 -28.03
CA ASP A 371 2.55 6.28 -28.50
C ASP A 371 3.48 7.23 -27.73
N VAL A 372 3.67 6.93 -26.42
CA VAL A 372 4.51 7.68 -25.50
C VAL A 372 5.50 6.74 -24.82
N VAL A 373 6.80 6.97 -24.96
CA VAL A 373 7.83 6.27 -24.22
C VAL A 373 8.45 7.23 -23.19
N PHE A 374 8.56 6.81 -21.93
CA PHE A 374 9.11 7.66 -20.90
C PHE A 374 10.11 6.91 -19.99
N ARG A 375 10.94 7.67 -19.29
CA ARG A 375 11.74 7.18 -18.17
C ARG A 375 11.85 8.23 -17.07
N HIS A 376 12.18 7.76 -15.86
CA HIS A 376 12.59 8.60 -14.74
C HIS A 376 14.10 8.46 -14.53
N GLY A 377 14.79 9.55 -14.25
CA GLY A 377 16.22 9.52 -13.98
C GLY A 377 16.81 10.89 -13.71
N GLU A 378 18.05 10.86 -13.25
CA GLU A 378 18.84 12.08 -13.07
C GLU A 378 19.19 12.69 -14.43
N PRO A 379 19.17 14.03 -14.57
CA PRO A 379 19.41 14.69 -15.85
C PRO A 379 20.83 14.57 -16.38
N ASP A 380 21.77 14.19 -15.53
CA ASP A 380 23.20 14.02 -15.83
C ASP A 380 23.69 12.57 -15.68
N ASP A 381 22.78 11.59 -15.67
CA ASP A 381 23.14 10.17 -15.59
C ASP A 381 23.96 9.74 -16.83
N PRO A 382 25.25 9.41 -16.66
CA PRO A 382 26.15 9.13 -17.80
C PRO A 382 25.75 7.89 -18.60
N ARG A 383 24.92 7.02 -18.06
CA ARG A 383 24.45 5.80 -18.74
C ARG A 383 23.48 6.13 -19.89
N PHE A 384 22.80 7.27 -19.84
CA PHE A 384 21.73 7.65 -20.78
C PHE A 384 22.04 8.93 -21.55
N GLY A 385 23.14 9.60 -21.24
CA GLY A 385 23.45 10.92 -21.80
C GLY A 385 22.48 12.01 -21.30
N SER A 386 22.43 13.12 -22.02
CA SER A 386 21.47 14.16 -21.66
C SER A 386 20.01 13.74 -21.97
N PRO A 387 19.01 14.27 -21.26
CA PRO A 387 17.60 14.03 -21.57
C PRO A 387 17.22 14.32 -23.03
N ALA A 388 17.85 15.33 -23.64
CA ALA A 388 17.63 15.69 -25.05
C ALA A 388 18.17 14.60 -26.00
N LEU A 389 19.34 14.01 -25.70
CA LEU A 389 19.90 12.92 -26.49
C LEU A 389 19.09 11.65 -26.35
N TRP A 390 18.72 11.29 -25.11
CA TRP A 390 17.89 10.12 -24.86
C TRP A 390 16.54 10.20 -25.59
N THR A 391 15.82 11.34 -25.53
CA THR A 391 14.54 11.50 -26.22
C THR A 391 14.68 11.38 -27.73
N ALA A 392 15.80 11.85 -28.32
CA ALA A 392 16.08 11.68 -29.73
C ALA A 392 16.35 10.20 -30.10
N GLU A 393 17.08 9.49 -29.25
CA GLU A 393 17.39 8.07 -29.44
C GLU A 393 16.14 7.21 -29.38
N VAL A 394 15.26 7.43 -28.40
CA VAL A 394 13.99 6.71 -28.26
C VAL A 394 13.14 6.87 -29.50
N LEU A 395 12.93 8.10 -29.99
CA LEU A 395 12.13 8.35 -31.18
C LEU A 395 12.75 7.76 -32.45
N ARG A 396 14.08 7.66 -32.54
CA ARG A 396 14.77 7.00 -33.65
C ARG A 396 14.57 5.48 -33.61
N ARG A 397 14.61 4.88 -32.40
CA ARG A 397 14.50 3.43 -32.18
C ARG A 397 13.07 2.93 -32.35
N HIS A 398 12.09 3.61 -31.79
CA HIS A 398 10.68 3.20 -31.76
C HIS A 398 9.84 4.03 -32.74
N GLN A 399 9.59 3.49 -33.94
CA GLN A 399 8.93 4.22 -35.01
C GLN A 399 7.46 4.56 -34.73
N GLY A 400 6.75 3.75 -33.91
CA GLY A 400 5.38 4.02 -33.45
C GLY A 400 5.30 5.15 -32.43
N CYS A 401 6.37 5.41 -31.68
CA CYS A 401 6.39 6.43 -30.65
C CYS A 401 6.33 7.84 -31.23
N SER A 402 5.37 8.65 -30.80
CA SER A 402 5.20 10.04 -31.20
C SER A 402 5.79 11.05 -30.22
N VAL A 403 5.88 10.70 -28.93
CA VAL A 403 6.40 11.53 -27.84
C VAL A 403 7.34 10.73 -26.95
N ALA A 404 8.56 11.19 -26.77
CA ALA A 404 9.49 10.67 -25.77
C ALA A 404 9.62 11.66 -24.60
N ALA A 405 9.62 11.17 -23.34
CA ALA A 405 9.67 12.01 -22.15
C ALA A 405 10.69 11.50 -21.12
N TYR A 406 11.67 12.31 -20.80
CA TYR A 406 12.62 12.07 -19.70
C TYR A 406 12.19 12.88 -18.48
N VAL A 407 11.68 12.19 -17.45
CA VAL A 407 11.26 12.81 -16.19
C VAL A 407 12.51 13.08 -15.35
N THR A 408 12.82 14.37 -15.14
CA THR A 408 14.05 14.83 -14.48
C THR A 408 13.82 15.20 -13.00
N GLY A 409 12.58 15.14 -12.54
CA GLY A 409 12.24 15.48 -11.16
C GLY A 409 10.73 15.39 -10.91
N PRO A 410 10.27 15.72 -9.71
CA PRO A 410 8.88 15.53 -9.31
C PRO A 410 7.88 16.43 -10.05
N SER A 411 8.33 17.47 -10.72
CA SER A 411 7.47 18.46 -11.37
C SER A 411 7.83 18.74 -12.83
N ALA A 412 8.88 18.11 -13.36
CA ALA A 412 9.41 18.44 -14.68
C ALA A 412 9.84 17.21 -15.49
N CYS A 413 9.70 17.33 -16.81
CA CYS A 413 10.25 16.38 -17.76
C CYS A 413 10.75 17.11 -19.02
N VAL A 414 11.78 16.57 -19.65
CA VAL A 414 12.18 16.94 -21.01
C VAL A 414 11.40 16.07 -21.96
N VAL A 415 10.66 16.68 -22.87
CA VAL A 415 9.89 15.97 -23.90
C VAL A 415 10.40 16.30 -25.30
N ARG A 416 10.27 15.34 -26.20
CA ARG A 416 10.46 15.55 -27.64
C ARG A 416 9.28 14.94 -28.39
N VAL A 417 8.66 15.72 -29.22
CA VAL A 417 7.67 15.27 -30.21
C VAL A 417 8.43 14.86 -31.47
N ARG A 418 7.96 13.84 -32.18
CA ARG A 418 8.60 13.38 -33.42
C ARG A 418 8.67 14.50 -34.46
N GLY A 419 9.88 14.76 -34.95
CA GLY A 419 10.16 15.82 -35.90
C GLY A 419 10.38 17.21 -35.32
N GLU A 420 10.33 17.33 -33.97
CA GLU A 420 10.45 18.63 -33.29
C GLU A 420 11.68 18.65 -32.35
N GLU A 421 12.07 19.84 -31.94
CA GLU A 421 13.16 20.03 -30.94
C GLU A 421 12.70 19.68 -29.52
N PRO A 422 13.64 19.35 -28.61
CA PRO A 422 13.30 19.04 -27.25
C PRO A 422 12.79 20.27 -26.49
N MET A 423 11.82 20.03 -25.59
CA MET A 423 11.18 21.05 -24.78
C MET A 423 11.20 20.64 -23.30
N LEU A 424 11.24 21.59 -22.41
CA LEU A 424 11.03 21.40 -20.99
C LEU A 424 9.56 21.61 -20.66
N MET A 425 8.92 20.61 -20.06
CA MET A 425 7.60 20.74 -19.45
C MET A 425 7.76 20.79 -17.94
N SER A 426 7.20 21.79 -17.29
CA SER A 426 7.26 21.96 -15.85
C SER A 426 5.93 22.43 -15.29
N ALA A 427 5.47 21.79 -14.22
CA ALA A 427 4.27 22.25 -13.52
C ALA A 427 4.56 23.57 -12.81
N GLU A 428 3.63 24.52 -12.92
CA GLU A 428 3.68 25.76 -12.15
C GLU A 428 3.40 25.46 -10.67
N PRO A 429 4.10 26.14 -9.74
CA PRO A 429 3.79 26.04 -8.33
C PRO A 429 2.32 26.38 -8.09
N GLY A 430 1.62 25.58 -7.28
CA GLY A 430 0.28 25.93 -6.82
C GLY A 430 0.28 27.16 -5.92
N ALA A 431 -0.91 27.66 -5.58
CA ALA A 431 -1.05 28.81 -4.66
C ALA A 431 -0.39 28.56 -3.28
N ASP A 432 -0.33 27.29 -2.85
CA ASP A 432 0.45 26.82 -1.69
C ASP A 432 1.80 26.30 -2.18
N ALA A 433 2.78 27.19 -2.28
CA ALA A 433 4.14 26.90 -2.74
C ALA A 433 4.90 25.83 -1.92
N ALA A 434 4.33 25.35 -0.81
CA ALA A 434 4.92 24.32 0.06
C ALA A 434 4.68 22.88 -0.45
N GLU A 435 3.72 22.65 -1.37
CA GLU A 435 3.46 21.32 -1.92
C GLU A 435 4.00 21.22 -3.35
N ALA A 436 4.92 20.30 -3.57
CA ALA A 436 5.35 19.91 -4.92
C ALA A 436 4.12 19.42 -5.74
N PRO A 437 4.07 19.67 -7.06
CA PRO A 437 3.00 19.16 -7.91
C PRO A 437 2.87 17.63 -7.76
N GLY A 438 1.67 17.14 -7.52
CA GLY A 438 1.44 15.73 -7.21
C GLY A 438 1.31 14.80 -8.41
N ALA A 439 1.20 15.31 -9.66
CA ALA A 439 1.15 14.46 -10.84
C ALA A 439 2.55 14.02 -11.27
N ASP A 440 2.65 12.79 -11.76
CA ASP A 440 3.84 12.33 -12.46
C ASP A 440 4.02 13.10 -13.78
N PRO A 441 5.18 13.74 -14.02
CA PRO A 441 5.40 14.47 -15.25
C PRO A 441 5.26 13.65 -16.54
N ALA A 442 5.34 12.32 -16.50
CA ALA A 442 5.02 11.45 -17.61
C ALA A 442 3.53 11.59 -18.06
N ALA A 443 2.62 12.01 -17.16
CA ALA A 443 1.25 12.32 -17.52
C ALA A 443 1.14 13.59 -18.42
N TYR A 444 2.09 14.52 -18.27
CA TYR A 444 2.14 15.71 -19.10
C TYR A 444 2.47 15.36 -20.57
N ALA A 445 3.38 14.39 -20.77
CA ALA A 445 3.69 13.88 -22.11
C ALA A 445 2.47 13.20 -22.76
N SER A 446 1.71 12.42 -21.98
CA SER A 446 0.45 11.82 -22.45
C SER A 446 -0.61 12.88 -22.79
N ALA A 447 -0.71 13.95 -22.00
CA ALA A 447 -1.60 15.06 -22.31
C ALA A 447 -1.18 15.82 -23.59
N LEU A 448 0.12 16.05 -23.77
CA LEU A 448 0.67 16.67 -24.97
C LEU A 448 0.38 15.80 -26.21
N HIS A 449 0.65 14.49 -26.12
CA HIS A 449 0.32 13.54 -27.19
C HIS A 449 -1.16 13.66 -27.58
N ALA A 450 -2.07 13.54 -26.60
CA ALA A 450 -3.51 13.61 -26.83
C ALA A 450 -3.96 14.94 -27.47
N TRP A 451 -3.41 16.07 -26.98
CA TRP A 451 -3.70 17.38 -27.57
C TRP A 451 -3.26 17.48 -29.02
N LEU A 452 -2.07 16.95 -29.36
CA LEU A 452 -1.55 17.00 -30.71
C LEU A 452 -2.27 16.02 -31.68
N ALA A 453 -2.64 14.83 -31.17
CA ALA A 453 -3.30 13.78 -31.94
C ALA A 453 -4.81 14.00 -32.11
N SER A 454 -5.45 14.76 -31.18
CA SER A 454 -6.91 14.91 -31.18
C SER A 454 -7.45 15.52 -32.49
N TYR A 455 -8.53 14.91 -32.98
CA TYR A 455 -9.33 15.53 -34.04
C TYR A 455 -10.39 16.42 -33.41
N VAL A 456 -10.13 17.73 -33.45
CA VAL A 456 -11.12 18.73 -33.04
C VAL A 456 -11.56 19.48 -34.32
N PRO A 457 -12.85 19.44 -34.73
CA PRO A 457 -13.31 20.16 -35.90
C PRO A 457 -12.97 21.65 -35.80
N GLY A 458 -12.28 22.20 -36.84
CA GLY A 458 -11.83 23.59 -36.85
C GLY A 458 -10.55 23.90 -36.05
N ALA A 459 -9.95 22.92 -35.40
CA ALA A 459 -8.68 23.12 -34.70
C ALA A 459 -7.51 23.32 -35.70
N PRO A 460 -6.48 24.09 -35.31
CA PRO A 460 -5.30 24.28 -36.15
C PRO A 460 -4.50 22.97 -36.30
N PRO A 461 -3.67 22.85 -37.35
CA PRO A 461 -2.83 21.67 -37.56
C PRO A 461 -1.84 21.46 -36.38
N PRO A 462 -1.31 20.23 -36.19
CA PRO A 462 -0.47 19.87 -35.03
C PRO A 462 0.69 20.85 -34.75
N ALA A 463 1.39 21.31 -35.77
CA ALA A 463 2.48 22.27 -35.61
C ALA A 463 2.03 23.62 -35.01
N LYS A 464 0.82 24.10 -35.37
CA LYS A 464 0.25 25.33 -34.78
C LYS A 464 -0.23 25.05 -33.34
N ARG A 465 -0.76 23.85 -33.07
CA ARG A 465 -1.16 23.45 -31.71
C ARG A 465 0.05 23.35 -30.78
N LEU A 466 1.19 22.87 -31.30
CA LEU A 466 2.43 22.82 -30.49
C LEU A 466 2.91 24.22 -30.14
N ARG A 467 2.89 25.17 -31.09
CA ARG A 467 3.21 26.58 -30.82
C ARG A 467 2.27 27.19 -29.79
N GLN A 468 0.98 26.93 -29.89
CA GLN A 468 0.01 27.37 -28.89
C GLN A 468 0.32 26.87 -27.50
N VAL A 469 0.74 25.60 -27.34
CA VAL A 469 1.13 25.05 -26.06
C VAL A 469 2.42 25.68 -25.51
N VAL A 470 3.35 26.07 -26.37
CA VAL A 470 4.55 26.81 -25.96
C VAL A 470 4.20 28.22 -25.47
N ASP A 471 3.23 28.87 -26.16
CA ASP A 471 2.82 30.24 -25.81
C ASP A 471 1.91 30.30 -24.57
N ASP A 472 0.92 29.39 -24.48
CA ASP A 472 -0.18 29.42 -23.48
C ASP A 472 -0.02 28.40 -22.36
N GLY A 473 0.91 27.44 -22.48
CA GLY A 473 1.04 26.29 -21.58
C GLY A 473 -0.03 25.22 -21.83
N LEU A 474 0.00 24.17 -21.01
CA LEU A 474 -0.93 23.04 -21.04
C LEU A 474 -1.63 22.90 -19.68
N ARG A 475 -2.91 22.64 -19.66
CA ARG A 475 -3.67 22.28 -18.47
C ARG A 475 -3.91 20.78 -18.46
N VAL A 476 -3.36 20.11 -17.47
CA VAL A 476 -3.47 18.65 -17.30
C VAL A 476 -4.32 18.33 -16.10
N ARG A 477 -5.35 17.50 -16.27
CA ARG A 477 -6.23 17.06 -15.20
C ARG A 477 -6.01 15.57 -14.95
N THR A 478 -5.79 15.22 -13.67
CA THR A 478 -5.81 13.84 -13.20
C THR A 478 -6.78 13.76 -12.01
N GLY A 479 -7.87 12.98 -12.18
CA GLY A 479 -8.98 13.05 -11.23
C GLY A 479 -9.52 14.47 -11.07
N ASP A 480 -9.67 14.92 -9.84
CA ASP A 480 -10.16 16.26 -9.49
C ASP A 480 -9.08 17.35 -9.51
N ARG A 481 -7.83 17.02 -9.81
CA ARG A 481 -6.70 17.96 -9.77
C ARG A 481 -6.38 18.54 -11.14
N LEU A 482 -6.10 19.85 -11.15
CA LEU A 482 -5.67 20.61 -12.31
C LEU A 482 -4.21 21.06 -12.12
N TYR A 483 -3.37 20.71 -13.07
CA TYR A 483 -1.97 21.16 -13.16
C TYR A 483 -1.81 22.11 -14.33
N ARG A 484 -1.24 23.28 -14.07
CA ARG A 484 -0.78 24.19 -15.12
C ARG A 484 0.65 23.84 -15.45
N VAL A 485 0.90 23.47 -16.70
CA VAL A 485 2.19 22.99 -17.17
C VAL A 485 2.73 23.98 -18.18
N ARG A 486 3.86 24.63 -17.80
CA ARG A 486 4.61 25.47 -18.70
C ARG A 486 5.39 24.60 -19.69
N VAL A 487 5.42 25.02 -20.94
CA VAL A 487 6.21 24.37 -21.99
C VAL A 487 7.17 25.41 -22.57
N ALA A 488 8.46 25.10 -22.55
CA ALA A 488 9.47 26.00 -23.09
C ALA A 488 10.51 25.22 -23.91
N PRO A 489 11.10 25.85 -24.96
CA PRO A 489 12.23 25.24 -25.66
C PRO A 489 13.35 24.92 -24.67
N LEU A 490 13.98 23.75 -24.82
CA LEU A 490 15.14 23.39 -24.01
C LEU A 490 16.35 24.16 -24.52
N THR A 491 16.73 25.22 -23.81
CA THR A 491 17.95 25.99 -24.15
C THR A 491 19.17 25.12 -23.87
N PRO A 492 20.06 24.87 -24.85
CA PRO A 492 21.29 24.16 -24.60
C PRO A 492 22.09 24.91 -23.53
N PRO A 493 22.79 24.20 -22.62
CA PRO A 493 23.70 24.88 -21.69
C PRO A 493 24.69 25.70 -22.52
N LEU A 494 24.84 26.99 -22.16
CA LEU A 494 25.85 27.83 -22.73
C LEU A 494 27.20 27.08 -22.67
N GLN A 495 27.76 26.74 -23.83
CA GLN A 495 29.16 26.24 -23.89
C GLN A 495 29.99 27.28 -23.15
N ARG A 496 30.53 26.93 -21.98
CA ARG A 496 31.60 27.69 -21.36
C ARG A 496 32.79 27.46 -22.27
N ASP A 497 33.04 28.45 -23.12
CA ASP A 497 34.30 28.53 -23.85
C ASP A 497 35.41 28.50 -22.79
N GLY A 498 36.17 27.38 -22.79
CA GLY A 498 37.33 27.15 -21.97
C GLY A 498 38.61 27.68 -22.58
#